data_6d84e7e90e066a169e6f35da28b7f656
#
_entry.id   6d84e7e90e066a169e6f35da28b7f656
#
_cell.length_a   1.000
_cell.length_b   1.000
_cell.length_c   1.000
_cell.angle_alpha   90.00
_cell.angle_beta   90.00
_cell.angle_gamma   90.00
#
_symmetry.space_group_name_H-M   'P 1'
#
loop_
_entity.id
_entity.type
_entity.pdbx_description
1 polymer ?
#
loop_
_entity_poly.entity_id
_entity_poly.type
_entity_poly.pdbx_seq_one_letter_code
_entity_poly.pdbx_strand_id
1 'polypeptide(L)'
;MSKNLTIVARIEANADKVELVKAELLKLVAPTMKETGCVQYDLHQDNENSAVFLFYENWESRELWQQHMNSSHLAAFIKATEGSLASFILNEMTKLSYA
;
A
#
# COMPACT_ATOMS: atom_id res chain seq x y z
N MET A 1 17.02 -18.36 -7.34
CA MET A 1 15.62 -18.27 -6.94
C MET A 1 15.31 -16.87 -6.42
N SER A 2 14.39 -16.24 -7.06
CA SER A 2 13.99 -14.89 -6.68
C SER A 2 13.20 -14.94 -5.38
N LYS A 3 13.59 -14.12 -4.42
CA LYS A 3 12.87 -14.00 -3.14
C LYS A 3 12.19 -12.65 -3.10
N ASN A 4 10.99 -12.61 -3.66
CA ASN A 4 10.20 -11.40 -3.60
C ASN A 4 9.76 -11.13 -2.16
N LEU A 5 9.75 -9.87 -1.81
CA LEU A 5 9.16 -9.43 -0.55
C LEU A 5 7.68 -9.17 -0.79
N THR A 6 6.83 -9.76 0.02
CA THR A 6 5.40 -9.48 0.00
C THR A 6 5.08 -8.48 1.11
N ILE A 7 4.34 -7.43 0.74
CA ILE A 7 3.87 -6.42 1.69
C ILE A 7 2.35 -6.47 1.71
N VAL A 8 1.80 -6.50 2.92
CA VAL A 8 0.36 -6.34 3.13
C VAL A 8 0.17 -5.09 3.97
N ALA A 9 -0.46 -4.08 3.40
CA ALA A 9 -0.71 -2.81 4.07
C ALA A 9 -2.22 -2.64 4.24
N ARG A 10 -2.67 -2.62 5.50
CA ARG A 10 -4.07 -2.42 5.83
C ARG A 10 -4.27 -1.00 6.35
N ILE A 11 -5.14 -0.27 5.69
CA ILE A 11 -5.43 1.12 6.02
C ILE A 11 -6.90 1.24 6.40
N GLU A 12 -7.17 1.81 7.55
CA GLU A 12 -8.55 2.11 7.95
C GLU A 12 -8.71 3.62 8.06
N ALA A 13 -9.67 4.16 7.31
CA ALA A 13 -9.98 5.57 7.33
C ALA A 13 -10.93 5.88 8.50
N ASN A 14 -10.85 7.11 9.01
CA ASN A 14 -11.91 7.60 9.91
C ASN A 14 -13.23 7.62 9.15
N ALA A 15 -14.34 7.39 9.85
CA ALA A 15 -15.65 7.19 9.24
C ALA A 15 -16.10 8.35 8.33
N ASP A 16 -15.69 9.57 8.64
CA ASP A 16 -16.04 10.75 7.85
C ASP A 16 -15.01 11.09 6.77
N LYS A 17 -13.97 10.26 6.61
CA LYS A 17 -12.84 10.51 5.68
C LYS A 17 -12.65 9.40 4.65
N VAL A 18 -13.60 8.50 4.52
CA VAL A 18 -13.45 7.33 3.63
C VAL A 18 -13.19 7.75 2.18
N GLU A 19 -13.96 8.70 1.65
CA GLU A 19 -13.81 9.12 0.25
C GLU A 19 -12.50 9.86 0.00
N LEU A 20 -12.07 10.68 0.95
CA LEU A 20 -10.77 11.36 0.87
C LEU A 20 -9.64 10.34 0.82
N VAL A 21 -9.64 9.40 1.75
CA VAL A 21 -8.58 8.38 1.84
C VAL A 21 -8.58 7.52 0.58
N LYS A 22 -9.75 7.10 0.12
CA LYS A 22 -9.88 6.30 -1.10
C LYS A 22 -9.26 7.02 -2.30
N ALA A 23 -9.59 8.30 -2.47
CA ALA A 23 -9.06 9.09 -3.59
C ALA A 23 -7.53 9.20 -3.52
N GLU A 24 -6.98 9.43 -2.33
CA GLU A 24 -5.53 9.53 -2.16
C GLU A 24 -4.82 8.19 -2.36
N LEU A 25 -5.42 7.09 -1.91
CA LEU A 25 -4.87 5.76 -2.15
C LEU A 25 -4.82 5.42 -3.64
N LEU A 26 -5.88 5.76 -4.37
CA LEU A 26 -5.92 5.52 -5.81
C LEU A 26 -4.82 6.27 -6.56
N LYS A 27 -4.44 7.45 -6.09
CA LYS A 27 -3.34 8.23 -6.69
C LYS A 27 -1.98 7.56 -6.56
N LEU A 28 -1.82 6.64 -5.60
CA LEU A 28 -0.55 5.94 -5.41
C LEU A 28 -0.29 4.86 -6.46
N VAL A 29 -1.34 4.32 -7.07
CA VAL A 29 -1.22 3.10 -7.87
C VAL A 29 -0.32 3.30 -9.09
N ALA A 30 -0.62 4.29 -9.92
CA ALA A 30 0.12 4.48 -11.17
C ALA A 30 1.61 4.81 -10.97
N PRO A 31 1.97 5.78 -10.09
CA PRO A 31 3.40 6.07 -9.88
C PRO A 31 4.14 4.92 -9.22
N THR A 32 3.48 4.18 -8.31
CA THR A 32 4.13 3.04 -7.65
C THR A 32 4.42 1.91 -8.64
N MET A 33 3.50 1.63 -9.55
CA MET A 33 3.71 0.58 -10.55
C MET A 33 4.85 0.89 -11.50
N LYS A 34 5.28 2.13 -11.59
CA LYS A 34 6.43 2.55 -12.40
C LYS A 34 7.75 2.49 -11.63
N GLU A 35 7.72 2.22 -10.32
CA GLU A 35 8.93 2.14 -9.53
C GLU A 35 9.72 0.89 -9.87
N THR A 36 11.05 1.01 -9.86
CA THR A 36 11.94 -0.13 -10.04
C THR A 36 11.69 -1.15 -8.94
N GLY A 37 11.50 -2.40 -9.33
CA GLY A 37 11.31 -3.50 -8.39
C GLY A 37 9.86 -3.74 -7.98
N CYS A 38 8.92 -2.92 -8.43
CA CYS A 38 7.51 -3.16 -8.15
C CYS A 38 6.99 -4.27 -9.07
N VAL A 39 6.73 -5.44 -8.50
CA VAL A 39 6.21 -6.59 -9.24
C VAL A 39 4.69 -6.56 -9.27
N GLN A 40 4.09 -6.18 -8.15
CA GLN A 40 2.63 -6.18 -7.99
C GLN A 40 2.25 -5.14 -6.96
N TYR A 41 1.18 -4.40 -7.23
CA TYR A 41 0.71 -3.35 -6.32
C TYR A 41 -0.80 -3.19 -6.51
N ASP A 42 -1.59 -3.96 -5.76
CA ASP A 42 -3.04 -4.05 -5.93
C ASP A 42 -3.77 -3.46 -4.74
N LEU A 43 -4.61 -2.48 -5.00
CA LEU A 43 -5.44 -1.84 -3.98
C LEU A 43 -6.81 -2.50 -3.93
N HIS A 44 -7.25 -2.81 -2.70
CA HIS A 44 -8.55 -3.44 -2.44
C HIS A 44 -9.31 -2.61 -1.42
N GLN A 45 -10.63 -2.71 -1.48
CA GLN A 45 -11.52 -2.14 -0.46
C GLN A 45 -12.35 -3.29 0.12
N ASP A 46 -12.49 -3.33 1.44
CA ASP A 46 -13.25 -4.39 2.10
C ASP A 46 -14.74 -4.28 1.72
N ASN A 47 -15.34 -5.41 1.37
CA ASN A 47 -16.75 -5.44 0.93
C ASN A 47 -17.73 -5.15 2.07
N GLU A 48 -17.34 -5.45 3.30
CA GLU A 48 -18.24 -5.30 4.46
C GLU A 48 -17.96 -4.01 5.25
N ASN A 49 -16.79 -3.41 5.07
CA ASN A 49 -16.43 -2.16 5.77
C ASN A 49 -15.71 -1.24 4.80
N SER A 50 -16.43 -0.29 4.25
CA SER A 50 -15.91 0.61 3.22
C SER A 50 -14.77 1.51 3.70
N ALA A 51 -14.55 1.60 5.01
CA ALA A 51 -13.44 2.39 5.58
C ALA A 51 -12.11 1.63 5.53
N VAL A 52 -12.13 0.34 5.22
CA VAL A 52 -10.94 -0.53 5.23
C VAL A 52 -10.45 -0.77 3.83
N PHE A 53 -9.16 -0.52 3.62
CA PHE A 53 -8.46 -0.74 2.36
C PHE A 53 -7.25 -1.62 2.61
N LEU A 54 -6.82 -2.33 1.57
CA LEU A 54 -5.66 -3.20 1.67
C LEU A 54 -4.87 -3.15 0.38
N PHE A 55 -3.55 -2.90 0.50
CA PHE A 55 -2.61 -3.13 -0.60
C PHE A 55 -2.00 -4.51 -0.44
N TYR A 56 -2.04 -5.26 -1.53
CA TYR A 56 -1.27 -6.49 -1.65
C TYR A 56 -0.15 -6.20 -2.64
N GLU A 57 1.11 -6.32 -2.16
CA GLU A 57 2.27 -5.87 -2.91
C GLU A 57 3.33 -6.96 -2.97
N ASN A 58 4.03 -7.02 -4.09
CA ASN A 58 5.25 -7.84 -4.21
C ASN A 58 6.35 -6.99 -4.81
N TRP A 59 7.52 -7.06 -4.20
CA TRP A 59 8.70 -6.29 -4.58
C TRP A 59 9.87 -7.24 -4.83
N GLU A 60 10.75 -6.89 -5.78
CA GLU A 60 11.91 -7.72 -6.12
C GLU A 60 12.88 -7.87 -4.95
N SER A 61 12.99 -6.83 -4.11
CA SER A 61 13.85 -6.85 -2.93
C SER A 61 13.33 -5.89 -1.87
N ARG A 62 13.80 -6.08 -0.64
CA ARG A 62 13.48 -5.21 0.46
C ARG A 62 14.03 -3.79 0.25
N GLU A 63 15.23 -3.70 -0.34
CA GLU A 63 15.85 -2.40 -0.63
C GLU A 63 14.99 -1.57 -1.59
N LEU A 64 14.44 -2.20 -2.62
CA LEU A 64 13.58 -1.50 -3.57
C LEU A 64 12.25 -1.09 -2.94
N TRP A 65 11.69 -1.94 -2.07
CA TRP A 65 10.50 -1.55 -1.31
C TRP A 65 10.81 -0.36 -0.37
N GLN A 66 11.98 -0.34 0.26
CA GLN A 66 12.37 0.78 1.10
C GLN A 66 12.51 2.09 0.31
N GLN A 67 12.95 2.01 -0.93
CA GLN A 67 12.96 3.18 -1.82
C GLN A 67 11.55 3.69 -2.08
N HIS A 68 10.58 2.77 -2.23
CA HIS A 68 9.17 3.13 -2.33
C HIS A 68 8.70 3.87 -1.08
N MET A 69 9.09 3.41 0.09
CA MET A 69 8.70 4.05 1.35
C MET A 69 9.24 5.47 1.48
N ASN A 70 10.28 5.81 0.72
CA ASN A 70 10.87 7.15 0.69
C ASN A 70 10.46 7.95 -0.56
N SER A 71 9.49 7.47 -1.33
CA SER A 71 9.07 8.12 -2.56
C SER A 71 8.29 9.41 -2.30
N SER A 72 8.33 10.31 -3.28
CA SER A 72 7.60 11.58 -3.19
C SER A 72 6.09 11.38 -3.20
N HIS A 73 5.60 10.39 -3.96
CA HIS A 73 4.15 10.14 -4.00
C HIS A 73 3.64 9.55 -2.69
N LEU A 74 4.44 8.72 -2.00
CA LEU A 74 4.05 8.23 -0.69
C LEU A 74 4.08 9.36 0.35
N ALA A 75 5.07 10.22 0.30
CA ALA A 75 5.15 11.39 1.18
C ALA A 75 3.93 12.30 0.98
N ALA A 76 3.52 12.51 -0.26
CA ALA A 76 2.33 13.31 -0.58
C ALA A 76 1.06 12.65 -0.01
N PHE A 77 0.96 11.32 -0.10
CA PHE A 77 -0.17 10.58 0.48
C PHE A 77 -0.24 10.78 2.00
N ILE A 78 0.89 10.61 2.68
CA ILE A 78 0.95 10.76 4.14
C ILE A 78 0.50 12.15 4.54
N LYS A 79 0.95 13.17 3.82
CA LYS A 79 0.57 14.56 4.11
C LYS A 79 -0.92 14.79 3.86
N ALA A 80 -1.44 14.29 2.74
CA ALA A 80 -2.84 14.51 2.34
C ALA A 80 -3.83 13.80 3.28
N THR A 81 -3.41 12.70 3.91
CA THR A 81 -4.28 11.91 4.78
C THR A 81 -3.99 12.12 6.27
N GLU A 82 -3.19 13.13 6.61
CA GLU A 82 -2.88 13.46 8.00
C GLU A 82 -4.17 13.70 8.78
N GLY A 83 -4.33 12.99 9.92
CA GLY A 83 -5.54 13.08 10.74
C GLY A 83 -6.75 12.35 10.18
N SER A 84 -6.61 11.67 9.04
CA SER A 84 -7.76 11.00 8.37
C SER A 84 -7.76 9.49 8.56
N LEU A 85 -6.70 8.91 9.12
CA LEU A 85 -6.57 7.46 9.28
C LEU A 85 -6.86 7.05 10.72
N ALA A 86 -7.70 6.01 10.87
CA ALA A 86 -7.96 5.38 12.17
C ALA A 86 -6.85 4.38 12.50
N SER A 87 -6.32 3.68 11.50
CA SER A 87 -5.21 2.76 11.70
C SER A 87 -4.44 2.53 10.40
N PHE A 88 -3.19 2.14 10.55
CA PHE A 88 -2.32 1.75 9.45
C PHE A 88 -1.46 0.60 9.95
N ILE A 89 -1.64 -0.59 9.36
CA ILE A 89 -0.91 -1.79 9.75
C ILE A 89 -0.17 -2.30 8.52
N LEU A 90 1.14 -2.45 8.64
CA LEU A 90 1.98 -2.89 7.54
C LEU A 90 2.75 -4.14 7.97
N ASN A 91 2.64 -5.20 7.17
CA ASN A 91 3.33 -6.45 7.42
C ASN A 91 4.27 -6.79 6.26
N GLU A 92 5.52 -7.09 6.59
CA GLU A 92 6.47 -7.67 5.64
C GLU A 92 6.32 -9.18 5.73
N MET A 93 6.08 -9.82 4.59
CA MET A 93 5.78 -11.25 4.56
C MET A 93 6.64 -11.99 3.55
N THR A 94 6.85 -13.26 3.82
CA THR A 94 7.56 -14.17 2.91
C THR A 94 6.58 -15.20 2.40
N LYS A 95 6.53 -15.37 1.07
CA LYS A 95 5.68 -16.38 0.46
C LYS A 95 6.23 -17.77 0.78
N LEU A 96 5.37 -18.65 1.29
CA LEU A 96 5.76 -20.02 1.65
C LEU A 96 5.33 -21.04 0.60
N SER A 97 4.31 -20.75 -0.17
CA SER A 97 3.75 -21.69 -1.14
C SER A 97 4.14 -21.31 -2.57
N TYR A 98 4.65 -22.27 -3.32
CA TYR A 98 4.99 -22.11 -4.74
C TYR A 98 4.30 -23.20 -5.53
N ALA A 99 3.62 -22.81 -6.61
CA ALA A 99 2.94 -23.77 -7.49
C ALA A 99 3.93 -24.47 -8.40
#